data_31a596a0c12448af6af39cab66bd3835
#
_entry.id   31a596a0c12448af6af39cab66bd3835
#
_cell.length_a   1.000
_cell.length_b   1.000
_cell.length_c   1.000
_cell.angle_alpha   90.00
_cell.angle_beta   90.00
_cell.angle_gamma   90.00
#
_symmetry.space_group_name_H-M   'P 1'
#
loop_
_entity.id
_entity.type
_entity.pdbx_description
1 polymer ?
#
loop_
_entity_poly.entity_id
_entity_poly.type
_entity_poly.pdbx_seq_one_letter_code
_entity_poly.pdbx_strand_id
1 'polypeptide(L)'
;SSAASDVYKRQLISAAEITGAVAIHPGYGFLSENADFAEQVERSGFIFIGPKADTIRLMGDKVSAITAMKKAGVPTVPGSDGSLTDDMEKNRAFAKRIGYPVIIKASGGGGGRGMRVVRGDKDLETSINMTRAEAKAAFNNDMVYMEKYLENPRHVEIQVLADGQGLSLIHI
;
A
#
# COMPACT_ATOMS: atom_id res chain seq x y z
N SER A 1 2.94 -10.97 17.84
CA SER A 1 4.40 -11.02 17.85
C SER A 1 4.88 -11.69 16.55
N SER A 2 6.04 -11.29 16.03
CA SER A 2 6.63 -11.83 14.79
C SER A 2 6.78 -13.36 14.83
N ALA A 3 7.17 -13.92 15.97
CA ALA A 3 7.37 -15.36 16.15
C ALA A 3 6.07 -16.18 15.91
N ALA A 4 4.91 -15.73 16.38
CA ALA A 4 3.64 -16.43 16.14
C ALA A 4 3.23 -16.39 14.66
N SER A 5 3.50 -15.27 13.97
CA SER A 5 3.28 -15.14 12.53
C SER A 5 4.17 -16.11 11.74
N ASP A 6 5.43 -16.28 12.12
CA ASP A 6 6.36 -17.17 11.43
C ASP A 6 6.04 -18.65 11.65
N VAL A 7 5.56 -19.02 12.84
CA VAL A 7 5.06 -20.37 13.11
C VAL A 7 3.88 -20.69 12.21
N TYR A 8 2.92 -19.78 12.07
CA TYR A 8 1.74 -19.95 11.24
C TYR A 8 2.10 -20.15 9.74
N LYS A 9 3.02 -19.35 9.22
CA LYS A 9 3.50 -19.48 7.83
C LYS A 9 4.11 -20.86 7.57
N ARG A 10 4.94 -21.37 8.51
CA ARG A 10 5.55 -22.71 8.42
C ARG A 10 4.49 -23.81 8.44
N GLN A 11 3.46 -23.69 9.27
CA GLN A 11 2.37 -24.66 9.33
C GLN A 11 1.62 -24.78 7.99
N LEU A 12 1.40 -23.68 7.29
CA LEU A 12 0.76 -23.67 5.97
C LEU A 12 1.61 -24.41 4.93
N ILE A 13 2.92 -24.21 4.94
CA ILE A 13 3.85 -24.90 4.04
C ILE A 13 3.88 -26.39 4.36
N SER A 14 4.00 -26.76 5.64
CA SER A 14 3.96 -28.17 6.04
C SER A 14 2.65 -28.85 5.68
N ALA A 15 1.52 -28.15 5.78
CA ALA A 15 0.24 -28.68 5.33
C ALA A 15 0.22 -28.92 3.82
N ALA A 16 0.80 -28.03 3.03
CA ALA A 16 0.91 -28.20 1.59
C ALA A 16 1.80 -29.40 1.22
N GLU A 17 2.90 -29.61 1.93
CA GLU A 17 3.78 -30.79 1.76
C GLU A 17 3.05 -32.11 2.05
N ILE A 18 2.36 -32.19 3.19
CA ILE A 18 1.64 -33.40 3.62
C ILE A 18 0.48 -33.74 2.66
N THR A 19 -0.18 -32.71 2.12
CA THR A 19 -1.32 -32.93 1.21
C THR A 19 -0.92 -33.13 -0.24
N GLY A 20 0.36 -33.01 -0.58
CA GLY A 20 0.85 -33.09 -1.95
C GLY A 20 0.37 -31.93 -2.83
N ALA A 21 0.09 -30.80 -2.25
CA ALA A 21 -0.28 -29.60 -3.01
C ALA A 21 0.86 -29.18 -3.94
N VAL A 22 0.53 -28.59 -5.09
CA VAL A 22 1.51 -28.04 -6.04
C VAL A 22 1.55 -26.51 -5.99
N ALA A 23 0.50 -25.89 -5.44
CA ALA A 23 0.34 -24.44 -5.37
C ALA A 23 -0.37 -24.03 -4.09
N ILE A 24 -0.13 -22.79 -3.65
CA ILE A 24 -0.76 -22.21 -2.47
C ILE A 24 -1.47 -20.93 -2.88
N HIS A 25 -2.79 -20.85 -2.66
CA HIS A 25 -3.58 -19.63 -2.80
C HIS A 25 -3.64 -18.92 -1.44
N PRO A 26 -3.12 -17.70 -1.33
CA PRO A 26 -3.01 -17.01 -0.03
C PRO A 26 -4.33 -16.41 0.50
N GLY A 27 -5.41 -16.52 -0.26
CA GLY A 27 -6.66 -15.82 0.02
C GLY A 27 -6.61 -14.35 -0.37
N TYR A 28 -7.37 -13.52 0.33
CA TYR A 28 -7.44 -12.07 0.15
C TYR A 28 -7.04 -11.37 1.45
N GLY A 29 -6.24 -10.29 1.34
CA GLY A 29 -5.66 -9.62 2.51
C GLY A 29 -4.60 -10.48 3.22
N PHE A 30 -4.07 -10.00 4.34
CA PHE A 30 -3.09 -10.72 5.19
C PHE A 30 -1.92 -11.33 4.41
N LEU A 31 -1.93 -12.64 4.21
CA LEU A 31 -0.83 -13.37 3.56
C LEU A 31 -0.70 -13.08 2.07
N SER A 32 -1.77 -12.67 1.40
CA SER A 32 -1.72 -12.25 -0.01
C SER A 32 -0.92 -10.96 -0.21
N GLU A 33 -0.80 -10.15 0.84
CA GLU A 33 -0.04 -8.91 0.87
C GLU A 33 1.35 -9.07 1.52
N ASN A 34 1.72 -10.31 1.87
CA ASN A 34 2.97 -10.60 2.56
C ASN A 34 4.03 -11.15 1.60
N ALA A 35 4.95 -10.29 1.18
CA ALA A 35 6.02 -10.64 0.25
C ALA A 35 6.93 -11.76 0.77
N ASP A 36 7.24 -11.77 2.07
CA ASP A 36 8.11 -12.78 2.67
C ASP A 36 7.43 -14.16 2.68
N PHE A 37 6.11 -14.21 2.83
CA PHE A 37 5.36 -15.45 2.70
C PHE A 37 5.37 -15.94 1.25
N ALA A 38 5.13 -15.06 0.27
CA ALA A 38 5.21 -15.43 -1.14
C ALA A 38 6.59 -16.02 -1.50
N GLU A 39 7.66 -15.35 -1.08
CA GLU A 39 9.03 -15.81 -1.29
C GLU A 39 9.30 -17.16 -0.59
N GLN A 40 8.79 -17.35 0.62
CA GLN A 40 8.94 -18.61 1.35
C GLN A 40 8.21 -19.77 0.66
N VAL A 41 7.00 -19.54 0.14
CA VAL A 41 6.24 -20.53 -0.64
C VAL A 41 7.03 -20.97 -1.87
N GLU A 42 7.54 -20.02 -2.65
CA GLU A 42 8.32 -20.30 -3.86
C GLU A 42 9.64 -21.03 -3.54
N ARG A 43 10.35 -20.64 -2.48
CA ARG A 43 11.57 -21.31 -2.01
C ARG A 43 11.32 -22.74 -1.52
N SER A 44 10.10 -23.02 -1.07
CA SER A 44 9.70 -24.37 -0.65
C SER A 44 9.24 -25.25 -1.85
N GLY A 45 9.35 -24.74 -3.08
CA GLY A 45 9.03 -25.48 -4.30
C GLY A 45 7.55 -25.47 -4.69
N PHE A 46 6.73 -24.64 -4.06
CA PHE A 46 5.32 -24.45 -4.41
C PHE A 46 5.10 -23.24 -5.31
N ILE A 47 4.05 -23.26 -6.10
CA ILE A 47 3.59 -22.10 -6.85
C ILE A 47 2.79 -21.20 -5.91
N PHE A 48 3.22 -19.93 -5.75
CA PHE A 48 2.41 -18.93 -5.09
C PHE A 48 1.39 -18.38 -6.09
N ILE A 49 0.09 -18.54 -5.82
CA ILE A 49 -0.98 -18.03 -6.68
C ILE A 49 -1.17 -16.54 -6.33
N GLY A 50 -0.44 -15.70 -7.02
CA GLY A 50 -0.41 -14.24 -6.78
C GLY A 50 0.75 -13.57 -7.50
N PRO A 51 0.96 -12.28 -7.27
CA PRO A 51 2.10 -11.55 -7.83
C PRO A 51 3.41 -12.02 -7.18
N LYS A 52 4.54 -11.76 -7.85
CA LYS A 52 5.86 -12.04 -7.30
C LYS A 52 6.13 -11.22 -6.04
N ALA A 53 6.96 -11.75 -5.13
CA ALA A 53 7.29 -11.11 -3.87
C ALA A 53 7.76 -9.64 -4.03
N ASP A 54 8.59 -9.34 -5.05
CA ASP A 54 9.06 -7.99 -5.31
C ASP A 54 7.93 -7.04 -5.74
N THR A 55 6.95 -7.56 -6.49
CA THR A 55 5.76 -6.79 -6.86
C THR A 55 4.90 -6.50 -5.63
N ILE A 56 4.74 -7.46 -4.73
CA ILE A 56 4.03 -7.26 -3.46
C ILE A 56 4.74 -6.19 -2.63
N ARG A 57 6.07 -6.23 -2.51
CA ARG A 57 6.86 -5.21 -1.79
C ARG A 57 6.69 -3.82 -2.41
N LEU A 58 6.81 -3.73 -3.74
CA LEU A 58 6.66 -2.48 -4.47
C LEU A 58 5.28 -1.86 -4.28
N MET A 59 4.23 -2.66 -4.42
CA MET A 59 2.84 -2.19 -4.31
C MET A 59 2.38 -1.99 -2.86
N GLY A 60 3.06 -2.61 -1.90
CA GLY A 60 2.82 -2.43 -0.47
C GLY A 60 3.30 -1.08 0.07
N ASP A 61 4.28 -0.44 -0.57
CA ASP A 61 4.69 0.93 -0.27
C ASP A 61 3.93 1.92 -1.17
N LYS A 62 3.11 2.76 -0.56
CA LYS A 62 2.20 3.66 -1.28
C LYS A 62 2.91 4.66 -2.18
N VAL A 63 4.06 5.20 -1.75
CA VAL A 63 4.83 6.18 -2.53
C VAL A 63 5.47 5.49 -3.73
N SER A 64 6.07 4.32 -3.52
CA SER A 64 6.66 3.50 -4.58
C SER A 64 5.62 3.05 -5.60
N ALA A 65 4.44 2.62 -5.12
CA ALA A 65 3.33 2.22 -5.98
C ALA A 65 2.84 3.38 -6.87
N ILE A 66 2.60 4.56 -6.30
CA ILE A 66 2.18 5.76 -7.05
C ILE A 66 3.25 6.13 -8.09
N THR A 67 4.52 6.10 -7.71
CA THR A 67 5.64 6.41 -8.62
C THR A 67 5.70 5.42 -9.78
N ALA A 68 5.56 4.12 -9.51
CA ALA A 68 5.53 3.08 -10.53
C ALA A 68 4.33 3.25 -11.48
N MET A 69 3.16 3.56 -10.95
CA MET A 69 1.95 3.78 -11.76
C MET A 69 2.09 5.01 -12.66
N LYS A 70 2.61 6.12 -12.13
CA LYS A 70 2.89 7.31 -12.93
C LYS A 70 3.87 7.03 -14.08
N LYS A 71 4.94 6.29 -13.79
CA LYS A 71 5.92 5.88 -14.80
C LYS A 71 5.30 5.00 -15.89
N ALA A 72 4.31 4.19 -15.53
CA ALA A 72 3.54 3.36 -16.46
C ALA A 72 2.43 4.12 -17.20
N GLY A 73 2.26 5.43 -16.97
CA GLY A 73 1.21 6.24 -17.60
C GLY A 73 -0.19 6.01 -17.03
N VAL A 74 -0.30 5.34 -15.89
CA VAL A 74 -1.59 5.09 -15.22
C VAL A 74 -2.00 6.36 -14.46
N PRO A 75 -3.24 6.86 -14.65
CA PRO A 75 -3.75 7.99 -13.88
C PRO A 75 -3.74 7.71 -12.38
N THR A 76 -3.24 8.65 -11.60
CA THR A 76 -3.18 8.58 -10.14
C THR A 76 -3.87 9.79 -9.52
N VAL A 77 -4.31 9.64 -8.27
CA VAL A 77 -4.84 10.79 -7.52
C VAL A 77 -3.72 11.83 -7.37
N PRO A 78 -3.98 13.11 -7.70
CA PRO A 78 -3.00 14.17 -7.53
C PRO A 78 -2.50 14.25 -6.08
N GLY A 79 -1.20 14.31 -5.88
CA GLY A 79 -0.59 14.30 -4.55
C GLY A 79 0.78 14.97 -4.49
N SER A 80 1.43 14.88 -3.32
CA SER A 80 2.74 15.47 -3.06
C SER A 80 3.91 14.71 -3.71
N ASP A 81 3.67 13.56 -4.33
CA ASP A 81 4.66 12.71 -4.99
C ASP A 81 5.81 12.21 -4.07
N GLY A 82 5.58 12.26 -2.78
CA GLY A 82 6.52 11.90 -1.74
C GLY A 82 6.09 12.46 -0.38
N SER A 83 6.95 12.26 0.61
CA SER A 83 6.71 12.76 1.95
C SER A 83 6.72 14.29 1.97
N LEU A 84 5.83 14.86 2.79
CA LEU A 84 5.84 16.29 3.07
C LEU A 84 7.13 16.69 3.82
N THR A 85 7.65 17.84 3.48
CA THR A 85 8.86 18.41 4.09
C THR A 85 8.52 19.20 5.36
N ASP A 86 9.54 19.69 6.06
CA ASP A 86 9.36 20.62 7.18
C ASP A 86 9.12 22.06 6.70
N ASP A 87 9.34 22.32 5.41
CA ASP A 87 9.09 23.61 4.78
C ASP A 87 7.59 23.79 4.52
N MET A 88 6.92 24.52 5.40
CA MET A 88 5.48 24.75 5.31
C MET A 88 5.06 25.53 4.07
N GLU A 89 5.91 26.41 3.53
CA GLU A 89 5.58 27.14 2.31
C GLU A 89 5.52 26.19 1.10
N LYS A 90 6.42 25.22 1.02
CA LYS A 90 6.34 24.16 0.00
C LYS A 90 5.09 23.32 0.17
N ASN A 91 4.75 22.91 1.39
CA ASN A 91 3.55 22.13 1.66
C ASN A 91 2.27 22.93 1.30
N ARG A 92 2.21 24.23 1.58
CA ARG A 92 1.12 25.12 1.16
C ARG A 92 1.02 25.26 -0.36
N ALA A 93 2.16 25.40 -1.03
CA ALA A 93 2.21 25.45 -2.49
C ALA A 93 1.69 24.14 -3.11
N PHE A 94 2.03 22.98 -2.53
CA PHE A 94 1.48 21.69 -2.93
C PHE A 94 -0.03 21.61 -2.74
N ALA A 95 -0.53 22.01 -1.57
CA ALA A 95 -1.96 22.00 -1.27
C ALA A 95 -2.75 22.89 -2.24
N LYS A 96 -2.24 24.08 -2.54
CA LYS A 96 -2.84 25.01 -3.50
C LYS A 96 -2.84 24.42 -4.93
N ARG A 97 -1.75 23.79 -5.34
CA ARG A 97 -1.66 23.15 -6.67
C ARG A 97 -2.63 21.97 -6.83
N ILE A 98 -2.78 21.15 -5.80
CA ILE A 98 -3.71 20.01 -5.78
C ILE A 98 -5.16 20.53 -5.69
N GLY A 99 -5.38 21.63 -5.00
CA GLY A 99 -6.68 22.21 -4.70
C GLY A 99 -7.37 21.54 -3.50
N TYR A 100 -7.88 22.36 -2.56
CA TYR A 100 -8.64 21.85 -1.43
C TYR A 100 -9.99 21.24 -1.85
N PRO A 101 -10.55 20.29 -1.08
CA PRO A 101 -9.98 19.67 0.08
C PRO A 101 -8.84 18.70 -0.26
N VAL A 102 -7.87 18.59 0.64
CA VAL A 102 -6.78 17.61 0.56
C VAL A 102 -6.85 16.66 1.76
N ILE A 103 -6.23 15.50 1.65
CA ILE A 103 -6.08 14.55 2.74
C ILE A 103 -4.60 14.31 3.01
N ILE A 104 -4.21 14.37 4.28
CA ILE A 104 -2.87 14.03 4.77
C ILE A 104 -2.93 12.60 5.28
N LYS A 105 -1.96 11.78 4.91
CA LYS A 105 -1.90 10.35 5.26
C LYS A 105 -0.51 9.98 5.76
N ALA A 106 -0.45 9.14 6.80
CA ALA A 106 0.79 8.52 7.25
C ALA A 106 1.29 7.51 6.21
N SER A 107 2.59 7.54 5.89
CA SER A 107 3.20 6.60 4.93
C SER A 107 3.15 5.16 5.41
N GLY A 108 3.29 4.92 6.72
CA GLY A 108 3.17 3.59 7.34
C GLY A 108 1.74 3.23 7.75
N GLY A 109 0.75 4.09 7.48
CA GLY A 109 -0.63 3.92 7.93
C GLY A 109 -1.44 2.96 7.06
N GLY A 110 -2.38 2.28 7.70
CA GLY A 110 -3.37 1.42 7.05
C GLY A 110 -4.70 1.40 7.81
N GLY A 111 -5.75 0.90 7.20
CA GLY A 111 -7.06 0.73 7.86
C GLY A 111 -7.73 2.03 8.30
N GLY A 112 -7.45 3.16 7.65
CA GLY A 112 -8.07 4.45 7.97
C GLY A 112 -7.44 5.22 9.14
N ARG A 113 -6.34 4.73 9.72
CA ARG A 113 -5.61 5.41 10.80
C ARG A 113 -4.53 6.34 10.24
N GLY A 114 -4.24 7.42 10.95
CA GLY A 114 -3.24 8.40 10.54
C GLY A 114 -3.64 9.15 9.27
N MET A 115 -4.91 9.54 9.15
CA MET A 115 -5.43 10.31 8.03
C MET A 115 -6.23 11.51 8.54
N ARG A 116 -6.07 12.66 7.85
CA ARG A 116 -6.77 13.91 8.20
C ARG A 116 -7.13 14.71 6.95
N VAL A 117 -8.43 15.01 6.82
CA VAL A 117 -8.93 15.86 5.73
C VAL A 117 -8.75 17.33 6.10
N VAL A 118 -8.20 18.10 5.17
CA VAL A 118 -7.96 19.56 5.31
C VAL A 118 -8.76 20.28 4.23
N ARG A 119 -9.66 21.15 4.66
CA ARG A 119 -10.59 21.84 3.77
C ARG A 119 -10.10 23.24 3.38
N GLY A 120 -9.07 23.75 4.04
CA GLY A 120 -8.53 25.08 3.79
C GLY A 120 -7.14 25.29 4.38
N ASP A 121 -6.48 26.32 3.91
CA ASP A 121 -5.07 26.64 4.23
C ASP A 121 -4.81 26.88 5.73
N LYS A 122 -5.83 27.39 6.44
CA LYS A 122 -5.70 27.72 7.87
C LYS A 122 -5.40 26.50 8.75
N ASP A 123 -5.94 25.33 8.39
CA ASP A 123 -5.83 24.11 9.18
C ASP A 123 -4.68 23.20 8.71
N LEU A 124 -4.00 23.58 7.62
CA LEU A 124 -3.01 22.70 6.97
C LEU A 124 -1.86 22.33 7.91
N GLU A 125 -1.21 23.33 8.50
CA GLU A 125 -0.05 23.14 9.35
C GLU A 125 -0.38 22.32 10.61
N THR A 126 -1.46 22.68 11.30
CA THR A 126 -1.93 21.93 12.48
C THR A 126 -2.22 20.48 12.11
N SER A 127 -2.88 20.25 10.97
CA SER A 127 -3.24 18.92 10.49
C SER A 127 -2.01 18.08 10.13
N ILE A 128 -0.98 18.66 9.51
CA ILE A 128 0.28 17.98 9.21
C ILE A 128 0.96 17.55 10.52
N ASN A 129 1.11 18.46 11.46
CA ASN A 129 1.79 18.21 12.73
C ASN A 129 1.07 17.14 13.56
N MET A 130 -0.26 17.21 13.64
CA MET A 130 -1.06 16.20 14.33
C MET A 130 -0.94 14.83 13.68
N THR A 131 -1.01 14.75 12.34
CA THR A 131 -0.90 13.47 11.62
C THR A 131 0.49 12.88 11.78
N ARG A 132 1.56 13.69 11.77
CA ARG A 132 2.94 13.24 12.05
C ARG A 132 3.07 12.66 13.46
N ALA A 133 2.53 13.35 14.47
CA ALA A 133 2.58 12.88 15.86
C ALA A 133 1.84 11.55 16.03
N GLU A 134 0.64 11.42 15.45
CA GLU A 134 -0.13 10.18 15.45
C GLU A 134 0.61 9.05 14.72
N ALA A 135 1.21 9.34 13.57
CA ALA A 135 1.98 8.38 12.77
C ALA A 135 3.23 7.89 13.54
N LYS A 136 3.94 8.81 14.19
CA LYS A 136 5.09 8.47 15.04
C LYS A 136 4.71 7.56 16.19
N ALA A 137 3.62 7.88 16.88
CA ALA A 137 3.14 7.07 18.01
C ALA A 137 2.65 5.67 17.57
N ALA A 138 1.92 5.59 16.46
CA ALA A 138 1.29 4.34 16.02
C ALA A 138 2.22 3.43 15.21
N PHE A 139 3.12 4.00 14.40
CA PHE A 139 3.92 3.27 13.40
C PHE A 139 5.43 3.47 13.57
N ASN A 140 5.86 4.23 14.58
CA ASN A 140 7.25 4.67 14.76
C ASN A 140 7.86 5.35 13.52
N ASN A 141 7.02 5.93 12.67
CA ASN A 141 7.38 6.63 11.45
C ASN A 141 6.48 7.86 11.32
N ASP A 142 7.07 9.05 11.26
CA ASP A 142 6.39 10.34 11.16
C ASP A 142 6.26 10.87 9.73
N MET A 143 6.66 10.08 8.75
CA MET A 143 6.49 10.45 7.35
C MET A 143 5.02 10.50 6.96
N VAL A 144 4.60 11.63 6.42
CA VAL A 144 3.25 11.87 5.91
C VAL A 144 3.30 12.39 4.49
N TYR A 145 2.29 12.12 3.70
CA TYR A 145 2.11 12.63 2.35
C TYR A 145 0.72 13.22 2.18
N MET A 146 0.51 13.97 1.11
CA MET A 146 -0.73 14.68 0.82
C MET A 146 -1.30 14.24 -0.52
N GLU A 147 -2.61 14.10 -0.58
CA GLU A 147 -3.36 13.79 -1.81
C GLU A 147 -4.61 14.65 -1.91
N LYS A 148 -5.15 14.76 -3.13
CA LYS A 148 -6.50 15.29 -3.33
C LYS A 148 -7.51 14.43 -2.56
N TYR A 149 -8.34 15.06 -1.75
CA TYR A 149 -9.46 14.37 -1.13
C TYR A 149 -10.62 14.24 -2.12
N LEU A 150 -11.04 13.02 -2.36
CA LEU A 150 -12.20 12.71 -3.22
C LEU A 150 -13.43 12.59 -2.30
N GLU A 151 -14.39 13.53 -2.43
CA GLU A 151 -15.52 13.61 -1.50
C GLU A 151 -16.54 12.47 -1.68
N ASN A 152 -16.72 11.99 -2.90
CA ASN A 152 -17.65 10.91 -3.24
C ASN A 152 -16.98 9.84 -4.09
N PRO A 153 -15.94 9.15 -3.59
CA PRO A 153 -15.24 8.15 -4.37
C PRO A 153 -16.11 6.91 -4.55
N ARG A 154 -15.95 6.26 -5.70
CA ARG A 154 -16.43 4.88 -5.89
C ARG A 154 -15.25 3.93 -5.75
N HIS A 155 -15.46 2.84 -5.04
CA HIS A 155 -14.50 1.74 -5.06
C HIS A 155 -14.70 0.97 -6.37
N VAL A 156 -13.64 0.91 -7.18
CA VAL A 156 -13.61 0.12 -8.41
C VAL A 156 -12.43 -0.82 -8.30
N GLU A 157 -12.68 -2.10 -8.48
CA GLU A 157 -11.69 -3.15 -8.39
C GLU A 157 -11.73 -4.00 -9.67
N ILE A 158 -10.55 -4.35 -10.17
CA ILE A 158 -10.40 -5.20 -11.35
C ILE A 158 -9.58 -6.41 -10.93
N GLN A 159 -10.19 -7.62 -11.03
CA GLN A 159 -9.48 -8.86 -10.79
C GLN A 159 -8.55 -9.16 -11.96
N VAL A 160 -7.28 -9.44 -11.65
CA VAL A 160 -6.28 -9.87 -12.62
C VAL A 160 -5.96 -11.34 -12.38
N LEU A 161 -6.02 -12.14 -13.44
CA LEU A 161 -5.53 -13.51 -13.47
C LEU A 161 -4.59 -13.64 -14.66
N ALA A 162 -3.38 -14.16 -14.43
CA ALA A 162 -2.36 -14.31 -15.47
C ALA A 162 -1.53 -15.59 -15.21
N ASP A 163 -0.99 -16.17 -16.27
CA ASP A 163 -0.20 -17.41 -16.22
C ASP A 163 1.31 -17.18 -16.00
N GLY A 164 1.75 -15.91 -15.90
CA GLY A 164 3.16 -15.56 -15.80
C GLY A 164 3.94 -15.70 -17.11
N GLN A 165 3.32 -16.10 -18.22
CA GLN A 165 3.94 -16.29 -19.54
C GLN A 165 3.45 -15.30 -20.59
N GLY A 166 2.73 -14.28 -20.15
CA GLY A 166 2.23 -13.19 -20.99
C GLY A 166 0.75 -13.29 -21.33
N LEU A 167 0.05 -14.33 -20.90
CA LEU A 167 -1.41 -14.40 -21.02
C LEU A 167 -2.08 -13.84 -19.77
N SER A 168 -3.06 -12.99 -19.98
CA SER A 168 -3.86 -12.39 -18.91
C SER A 168 -5.35 -12.45 -19.26
N LEU A 169 -6.18 -12.78 -18.26
CA LEU A 169 -7.63 -12.93 -18.40
C LEU A 169 -8.39 -11.65 -17.97
N ILE A 170 -7.78 -10.47 -18.10
CA ILE A 170 -8.42 -9.20 -17.73
C ILE A 170 -9.70 -8.93 -18.57
N HIS A 171 -9.77 -9.44 -19.78
CA HIS A 171 -10.80 -9.10 -20.77
C HIS A 171 -11.83 -10.20 -21.02
N ILE A 172 -12.04 -11.08 -20.06
CA ILE A 172 -13.08 -12.10 -20.19
C ILE A 172 -14.45 -11.60 -19.71
#